data_7513df040ecfc751665d82acbce7817e
#
_entry.id   7513df040ecfc751665d82acbce7817e
#
_cell.length_a   1.000
_cell.length_b   1.000
_cell.length_c   1.000
_cell.angle_alpha   90.00
_cell.angle_beta   90.00
_cell.angle_gamma   90.00
#
_symmetry.space_group_name_H-M   'P 1'
#
loop_
_entity.id
_entity.type
_entity.pdbx_description
1 polymer ?
#
loop_
_entity_poly.entity_id
_entity_poly.type
_entity_poly.pdbx_seq_one_letter_code
_entity_poly.pdbx_strand_id
1 'polypeptide(L)'
;MEQLAKFITDERTGLKYELCGDYYIIAGEDEPECEPIGLWGQRHLKHVQKHCKPFYNKMLNERTLYDYLLQLNRDAEETFSELVKRMAIREGVTEKLKAENQLEWVGRMNNIRSRATEIVNHDIIYT
;
A
#
# COMPACT_ATOMS: atom_id res chain seq x y z
N MET A 1 17.15 -22.12 -13.56
CA MET A 1 16.79 -20.96 -12.71
C MET A 1 16.44 -21.46 -11.33
N GLU A 2 17.17 -20.98 -10.36
CA GLU A 2 16.94 -21.40 -8.99
C GLU A 2 15.67 -20.77 -8.45
N GLN A 3 14.80 -21.59 -7.87
CA GLN A 3 13.63 -21.08 -7.18
C GLN A 3 14.07 -20.54 -5.83
N LEU A 4 13.61 -19.34 -5.50
CA LEU A 4 13.83 -18.78 -4.18
C LEU A 4 13.07 -19.61 -3.14
N ALA A 5 13.77 -20.05 -2.12
CA ALA A 5 13.13 -20.76 -1.03
C ALA A 5 12.21 -19.82 -0.27
N LYS A 6 11.03 -20.30 0.13
CA LYS A 6 10.10 -19.50 0.92
C LYS A 6 10.71 -19.09 2.26
N PHE A 7 11.50 -19.98 2.86
CA PHE A 7 12.21 -19.74 4.11
C PHE A 7 13.67 -20.08 3.93
N ILE A 8 14.54 -19.23 4.44
CA ILE A 8 15.96 -19.50 4.53
C ILE A 8 16.42 -19.26 5.97
N THR A 9 17.44 -20.00 6.38
CA THR A 9 18.04 -19.84 7.70
C THR A 9 19.46 -19.36 7.55
N ASP A 10 19.80 -18.28 8.27
CA ASP A 10 21.16 -17.78 8.31
C ASP A 10 21.95 -18.62 9.34
N GLU A 11 22.96 -19.34 8.86
CA GLU A 11 23.77 -20.21 9.72
C GLU A 11 24.58 -19.43 10.75
N ARG A 12 24.91 -18.18 10.45
CA ARG A 12 25.70 -17.34 11.36
C ARG A 12 24.92 -16.84 12.55
N THR A 13 23.65 -16.47 12.34
CA THR A 13 22.81 -15.86 13.37
C THR A 13 21.72 -16.79 13.85
N GLY A 14 21.44 -17.86 13.12
CA GLY A 14 20.33 -18.76 13.40
C GLY A 14 18.96 -18.20 13.12
N LEU A 15 18.89 -17.04 12.48
CA LEU A 15 17.63 -16.39 12.14
C LEU A 15 17.01 -17.00 10.90
N LYS A 16 15.70 -17.15 10.94
CA LYS A 16 14.92 -17.57 9.79
C LYS A 16 14.43 -16.34 9.04
N TYR A 17 14.50 -16.41 7.71
CA TYR A 17 13.99 -15.36 6.84
C TYR A 17 12.86 -15.92 5.99
N GLU A 18 11.81 -15.15 5.86
CA GLU A 18 10.67 -15.49 5.01
C GLU A 18 10.71 -14.67 3.74
N LEU A 19 10.47 -15.32 2.60
CA LEU A 19 10.41 -14.63 1.32
C LEU A 19 9.12 -13.81 1.24
N CYS A 20 9.26 -12.50 1.09
CA CYS A 20 8.15 -11.57 0.92
C CYS A 20 8.37 -10.78 -0.37
N GLY A 21 7.68 -11.18 -1.45
CA GLY A 21 7.96 -10.65 -2.78
C GLY A 21 9.37 -11.05 -3.23
N ASP A 22 10.23 -10.08 -3.50
CA ASP A 22 11.61 -10.30 -3.90
C ASP A 22 12.60 -10.20 -2.73
N TYR A 23 12.09 -10.02 -1.50
CA TYR A 23 12.93 -9.78 -0.33
C TYR A 23 12.73 -10.84 0.72
N TYR A 24 13.82 -11.16 1.42
CA TYR A 24 13.72 -11.96 2.63
C TYR A 24 13.66 -11.05 3.85
N ILE A 25 12.66 -11.25 4.69
CA ILE A 25 12.54 -10.56 5.97
C ILE A 25 12.70 -11.57 7.10
N ILE A 26 13.12 -11.09 8.27
CA ILE A 26 13.27 -11.96 9.43
C ILE A 26 11.91 -12.52 9.81
N ALA A 27 11.78 -13.85 9.80
CA ALA A 27 10.57 -14.52 10.26
C ALA A 27 10.62 -14.56 11.79
N GLY A 28 9.88 -13.67 12.43
CA GLY A 28 9.76 -13.67 13.87
C GLY A 28 8.93 -14.85 14.33
N GLU A 29 9.47 -15.65 15.23
CA GLU A 29 8.76 -16.82 15.74
C GLU A 29 7.58 -16.43 16.63
N ASP A 30 7.65 -15.26 17.24
CA ASP A 30 6.67 -14.77 18.20
C ASP A 30 5.89 -13.54 17.72
N GLU A 31 6.08 -13.13 16.47
CA GLU A 31 5.31 -12.00 15.97
C GLU A 31 3.91 -12.47 15.58
N PRO A 32 2.87 -11.85 16.15
CA PRO A 32 1.53 -12.10 15.66
C PRO A 32 1.49 -11.76 14.18
N GLU A 33 0.73 -12.52 13.41
CA GLU A 33 0.51 -12.25 12.01
C GLU A 33 -0.12 -10.86 11.87
N CYS A 34 0.72 -9.84 11.74
CA CYS A 34 0.26 -8.49 11.49
C CYS A 34 -0.01 -8.32 10.00
N GLU A 35 -1.18 -7.81 9.67
CA GLU A 35 -1.46 -7.43 8.29
C GLU A 35 -0.45 -6.38 7.85
N PRO A 36 0.06 -6.46 6.61
CA PRO A 36 0.93 -5.41 6.11
C PRO A 36 0.17 -4.09 6.03
N ILE A 37 0.86 -3.00 6.37
CA ILE A 37 0.26 -1.67 6.36
C ILE A 37 -0.24 -1.29 4.97
N GLY A 38 0.44 -1.75 3.92
CA GLY A 38 0.08 -1.44 2.55
C GLY A 38 0.78 -0.19 2.03
N LEU A 39 0.59 0.06 0.73
CA LEU A 39 1.29 1.13 0.03
C LEU A 39 0.95 2.52 0.59
N TRP A 40 -0.33 2.80 0.81
CA TRP A 40 -0.78 4.09 1.31
C TRP A 40 -0.27 4.38 2.72
N GLY A 41 -0.38 3.39 3.60
CA GLY A 41 0.13 3.50 4.97
C GLY A 41 1.62 3.74 5.01
N GLN A 42 2.39 3.06 4.17
CA GLN A 42 3.83 3.25 4.09
C GLN A 42 4.21 4.65 3.61
N ARG A 43 3.50 5.19 2.63
CA ARG A 43 3.72 6.56 2.16
C ARG A 43 3.45 7.57 3.25
N HIS A 44 2.36 7.40 3.97
CA HIS A 44 2.02 8.29 5.08
C HIS A 44 3.04 8.18 6.21
N LEU A 45 3.51 6.98 6.51
CA LEU A 45 4.55 6.76 7.52
C LEU A 45 5.81 7.56 7.20
N LYS A 46 6.28 7.49 5.97
CA LYS A 46 7.45 8.27 5.54
C LYS A 46 7.22 9.76 5.67
N HIS A 47 6.03 10.23 5.31
CA HIS A 47 5.66 11.63 5.42
C HIS A 47 5.68 12.11 6.88
N VAL A 48 5.08 11.34 7.77
CA VAL A 48 5.02 11.67 9.20
C VAL A 48 6.40 11.65 9.83
N GLN A 49 7.23 10.68 9.47
CA GLN A 49 8.61 10.62 9.95
C GLN A 49 9.44 11.85 9.55
N LYS A 50 9.20 12.38 8.35
CA LYS A 50 9.92 13.52 7.81
C LYS A 50 9.39 14.88 8.31
N HIS A 51 8.09 15.03 8.35
CA HIS A 51 7.44 16.33 8.51
C HIS A 51 6.71 16.50 9.83
N CYS A 52 6.38 15.41 10.52
CA CYS A 52 5.61 15.44 11.75
C CYS A 52 6.25 14.57 12.83
N LYS A 53 7.53 14.80 13.09
CA LYS A 53 8.30 14.02 14.07
C LYS A 53 7.67 13.94 15.47
N PRO A 54 7.16 15.03 16.05
CA PRO A 54 6.51 14.94 17.36
C PRO A 54 5.30 14.01 17.37
N PHE A 55 4.49 14.08 16.32
CA PHE A 55 3.34 13.21 16.16
C PHE A 55 3.77 11.74 15.99
N TYR A 56 4.78 11.50 15.16
CA TYR A 56 5.34 10.17 14.95
C TYR A 56 5.86 9.58 16.26
N ASN A 57 6.66 10.35 17.02
CA ASN A 57 7.21 9.90 18.28
C ASN A 57 6.12 9.60 19.32
N LYS A 58 5.09 10.43 19.37
CA LYS A 58 3.95 10.22 20.26
C LYS A 58 3.24 8.90 19.97
N MET A 59 2.92 8.67 18.69
CA MET A 59 2.25 7.45 18.26
C MET A 59 3.11 6.20 18.50
N LEU A 60 4.41 6.34 18.31
CA LEU A 60 5.35 5.25 18.54
C LEU A 60 5.42 4.89 20.03
N ASN A 61 5.50 5.89 20.91
CA ASN A 61 5.53 5.69 22.34
C ASN A 61 4.23 5.09 22.89
N GLU A 62 3.11 5.49 22.33
CA GLU A 62 1.79 4.97 22.72
C GLU A 62 1.48 3.62 22.09
N ARG A 63 2.33 3.15 21.19
CA ARG A 63 2.15 1.90 20.44
C ARG A 63 0.87 1.86 19.61
N THR A 64 0.41 3.02 19.17
CA THR A 64 -0.79 3.16 18.34
C THR A 64 -0.48 3.39 16.87
N LEU A 65 0.80 3.53 16.52
CA LEU A 65 1.24 3.86 15.17
C LEU A 65 0.76 2.84 14.14
N TYR A 66 0.93 1.55 14.43
CA TYR A 66 0.53 0.49 13.49
C TYR A 66 -0.96 0.54 13.19
N ASP A 67 -1.78 0.60 14.24
CA ASP A 67 -3.25 0.65 14.09
C ASP A 67 -3.69 1.90 13.30
N TYR A 68 -3.07 3.02 13.59
CA TYR A 68 -3.32 4.27 12.88
C TYR A 68 -3.02 4.15 11.40
N LEU A 69 -1.84 3.63 11.06
CA LEU A 69 -1.43 3.47 9.66
C LEU A 69 -2.27 2.44 8.93
N LEU A 70 -2.66 1.37 9.60
CA LEU A 70 -3.53 0.35 9.02
C LEU A 70 -4.90 0.92 8.68
N GLN A 71 -5.49 1.68 9.60
CA GLN A 71 -6.77 2.33 9.37
C GLN A 71 -6.69 3.36 8.26
N LEU A 72 -5.64 4.18 8.25
CA LEU A 72 -5.42 5.16 7.20
C LEU A 72 -5.28 4.49 5.84
N ASN A 73 -4.57 3.37 5.78
CA ASN A 73 -4.43 2.62 4.54
C ASN A 73 -5.77 2.11 4.02
N ARG A 74 -6.62 1.59 4.90
CA ARG A 74 -7.96 1.14 4.53
C ARG A 74 -8.81 2.29 4.01
N ASP A 75 -8.77 3.41 4.69
CA ASP A 75 -9.52 4.61 4.28
C ASP A 75 -9.02 5.12 2.91
N ALA A 76 -7.71 5.11 2.69
CA ALA A 76 -7.13 5.51 1.42
C ALA A 76 -7.52 4.56 0.28
N GLU A 77 -7.50 3.27 0.53
CA GLU A 77 -7.90 2.27 -0.47
C GLU A 77 -9.38 2.42 -0.84
N GLU A 78 -10.23 2.63 0.14
CA GLU A 78 -11.66 2.84 -0.08
C GLU A 78 -11.91 4.11 -0.90
N THR A 79 -11.27 5.21 -0.51
CA THR A 79 -11.37 6.48 -1.21
C THR A 79 -10.88 6.36 -2.65
N PHE A 80 -9.74 5.71 -2.85
CA PHE A 80 -9.18 5.47 -4.17
C PHE A 80 -10.15 4.67 -5.05
N SER A 81 -10.69 3.58 -4.51
CA SER A 81 -11.64 2.74 -5.24
C SER A 81 -12.90 3.52 -5.66
N GLU A 82 -13.44 4.32 -4.74
CA GLU A 82 -14.60 5.16 -5.05
C GLU A 82 -14.30 6.20 -6.12
N LEU A 83 -13.15 6.86 -6.02
CA LEU A 83 -12.73 7.87 -7.01
C LEU A 83 -12.59 7.24 -8.39
N VAL A 84 -11.95 6.07 -8.48
CA VAL A 84 -11.81 5.37 -9.75
C VAL A 84 -13.16 5.05 -10.36
N LYS A 85 -14.09 4.52 -9.56
CA LYS A 85 -15.44 4.20 -10.03
C LYS A 85 -16.20 5.43 -10.51
N ARG A 86 -16.15 6.52 -9.74
CA ARG A 86 -16.83 7.78 -10.10
C ARG A 86 -16.27 8.37 -11.38
N MET A 87 -14.96 8.42 -11.49
CA MET A 87 -14.31 8.94 -12.69
C MET A 87 -14.59 8.07 -13.91
N ALA A 88 -14.59 6.76 -13.76
CA ALA A 88 -14.90 5.85 -14.85
C ALA A 88 -16.33 6.06 -15.37
N ILE A 89 -17.29 6.17 -14.46
CA ILE A 89 -18.68 6.44 -14.84
C ILE A 89 -18.81 7.80 -15.54
N ARG A 90 -18.18 8.83 -14.97
CA ARG A 90 -18.24 10.20 -15.48
C ARG A 90 -17.66 10.31 -16.88
N GLU A 91 -16.58 9.59 -17.16
CA GLU A 91 -15.88 9.64 -18.44
C GLU A 91 -16.34 8.56 -19.41
N GLY A 92 -17.33 7.75 -19.05
CA GLY A 92 -17.87 6.71 -19.91
C GLY A 92 -16.93 5.52 -20.12
N VAL A 93 -16.01 5.30 -19.19
CA VAL A 93 -15.09 4.16 -19.24
C VAL A 93 -15.80 2.95 -18.62
N THR A 94 -16.42 2.13 -19.49
CA THR A 94 -17.30 1.04 -19.07
C THR A 94 -16.78 -0.31 -19.55
N GLU A 95 -17.42 -1.39 -19.07
CA GLU A 95 -17.14 -2.74 -19.55
C GLU A 95 -17.41 -2.88 -21.05
N LYS A 96 -18.37 -2.11 -21.56
CA LYS A 96 -18.65 -2.07 -22.99
C LYS A 96 -17.45 -1.56 -23.77
N LEU A 97 -16.82 -0.48 -23.31
CA LEU A 97 -15.61 0.05 -23.92
C LEU A 97 -14.48 -0.97 -23.88
N LYS A 98 -14.33 -1.66 -22.75
CA LYS A 98 -13.33 -2.71 -22.60
C LYS A 98 -13.52 -3.81 -23.65
N ALA A 99 -14.76 -4.21 -23.91
CA ALA A 99 -15.08 -5.23 -24.91
C ALA A 99 -14.85 -4.75 -26.33
N GLU A 100 -15.17 -3.48 -26.61
CA GLU A 100 -15.06 -2.91 -27.96
C GLU A 100 -13.65 -2.44 -28.30
N ASN A 101 -12.94 -1.85 -27.35
CA ASN A 101 -11.59 -1.32 -27.56
C ASN A 101 -10.78 -1.43 -26.27
N GLN A 102 -10.15 -2.57 -26.09
CA GLN A 102 -9.39 -2.88 -24.87
C GLN A 102 -8.22 -1.91 -24.66
N LEU A 103 -7.50 -1.55 -25.71
CA LEU A 103 -6.34 -0.64 -25.59
C LEU A 103 -6.76 0.75 -25.11
N GLU A 104 -7.86 1.27 -25.64
CA GLU A 104 -8.38 2.54 -25.20
C GLU A 104 -8.86 2.48 -23.76
N TRP A 105 -9.56 1.40 -23.39
CA TRP A 105 -10.00 1.19 -22.01
C TRP A 105 -8.83 1.16 -21.02
N VAL A 106 -7.76 0.43 -21.35
CA VAL A 106 -6.56 0.35 -20.50
C VAL A 106 -5.93 1.73 -20.33
N GLY A 107 -5.76 2.47 -21.42
CA GLY A 107 -5.19 3.81 -21.38
C GLY A 107 -6.01 4.77 -20.53
N ARG A 108 -7.32 4.77 -20.68
CA ARG A 108 -8.22 5.63 -19.90
C ARG A 108 -8.25 5.24 -18.43
N MET A 109 -8.27 3.93 -18.11
CA MET A 109 -8.23 3.46 -16.74
C MET A 109 -6.92 3.81 -16.05
N ASN A 110 -5.79 3.68 -16.74
CA ASN A 110 -4.50 4.07 -16.20
C ASN A 110 -4.45 5.57 -15.88
N ASN A 111 -5.01 6.40 -16.75
CA ASN A 111 -5.12 7.84 -16.51
C ASN A 111 -5.99 8.15 -15.30
N ILE A 112 -7.14 7.48 -15.18
CA ILE A 112 -8.05 7.64 -14.05
C ILE A 112 -7.36 7.24 -12.75
N ARG A 113 -6.69 6.11 -12.73
CA ARG A 113 -5.96 5.64 -11.54
C ARG A 113 -4.86 6.60 -11.13
N SER A 114 -4.14 7.15 -12.09
CA SER A 114 -3.09 8.14 -11.82
C SER A 114 -3.67 9.40 -11.17
N ARG A 115 -4.77 9.93 -11.69
CA ARG A 115 -5.43 11.09 -11.12
C ARG A 115 -6.00 10.81 -9.74
N ALA A 116 -6.62 9.65 -9.55
CA ALA A 116 -7.13 9.24 -8.24
C ALA A 116 -6.00 9.10 -7.22
N THR A 117 -4.86 8.56 -7.64
CA THR A 117 -3.67 8.45 -6.80
C THR A 117 -3.19 9.83 -6.33
N GLU A 118 -3.14 10.81 -7.23
CA GLU A 118 -2.75 12.18 -6.87
C GLU A 118 -3.70 12.79 -5.85
N ILE A 119 -5.01 12.59 -6.02
CA ILE A 119 -6.02 13.12 -5.11
C ILE A 119 -5.87 12.48 -3.72
N VAL A 120 -5.74 11.16 -3.64
CA VAL A 120 -5.58 10.46 -2.36
C VAL A 120 -4.28 10.89 -1.67
N ASN A 121 -3.18 10.99 -2.40
CA ASN A 121 -1.91 11.46 -1.85
C ASN A 121 -2.05 12.86 -1.25
N HIS A 122 -2.70 13.76 -1.97
CA HIS A 122 -2.89 15.14 -1.52
C HIS A 122 -3.82 15.23 -0.30
N ASP A 123 -4.95 14.53 -0.34
CA ASP A 123 -6.01 14.69 0.66
C ASP A 123 -5.78 13.88 1.93
N ILE A 124 -5.12 12.73 1.83
CA ILE A 124 -4.99 11.78 2.94
C ILE A 124 -3.54 11.56 3.35
N ILE A 125 -2.67 11.30 2.38
CA ILE A 125 -1.31 10.82 2.67
C ILE A 125 -0.36 11.95 3.08
N TYR A 126 -0.40 13.07 2.39
CA TYR A 126 0.53 14.19 2.59
C TYR A 126 -0.12 15.41 3.24
N THR A 127 -1.10 15.18 4.06
CA THR A 127 -1.73 16.27 4.82
C THR A 127 -0.99 16.62 6.10
#